data_b7369d2393fb03fe0b17ee2aa03c5831
#
_entry.id   b7369d2393fb03fe0b17ee2aa03c5831
#
_cell.length_a   1.000
_cell.length_b   1.000
_cell.length_c   1.000
_cell.angle_alpha   90.00
_cell.angle_beta   90.00
_cell.angle_gamma   90.00
#
_symmetry.space_group_name_H-M   'P 1'
#
loop_
_entity.id
_entity.type
_entity.pdbx_description
1 polymer ?
#
loop_
_entity_poly.entity_id
_entity_poly.type
_entity_poly.pdbx_seq_one_letter_code
_entity_poly.pdbx_strand_id
1 'polypeptide(L)'
;MKFASFIGVVALLGVAGYVGYLAFTGTPASLPFAGAAGDTNATSTTSMNESSLKITDTVAGTGAEAVAGKKVTVHYAGTLDDGTKFDSSLDRGTPFSFTLGAGQVIKGWDQGVLGMKIGGKRTLVIPSELGYGASGMGPIPANATLHFDVELLKVE
;
A
#
# COMPACT_ATOMS: atom_id res chain seq x y z
N MET A 1 -18.88 -31.83 6.01
CA MET A 1 -18.33 -30.56 6.52
C MET A 1 -17.88 -29.76 5.30
N LYS A 2 -18.59 -28.69 5.00
CA LYS A 2 -18.28 -27.87 3.82
C LYS A 2 -17.30 -26.80 4.24
N PHE A 3 -16.06 -26.94 3.82
CA PHE A 3 -15.07 -25.87 3.93
C PHE A 3 -15.44 -24.78 2.93
N ALA A 4 -15.93 -23.64 3.43
CA ALA A 4 -16.12 -22.47 2.63
C ALA A 4 -14.73 -21.95 2.24
N SER A 5 -14.41 -22.04 0.95
CA SER A 5 -13.22 -21.43 0.36
C SER A 5 -13.37 -19.92 0.43
N PHE A 6 -12.75 -19.29 1.42
CA PHE A 6 -12.58 -17.85 1.43
C PHE A 6 -11.52 -17.48 0.39
N ILE A 7 -12.00 -17.09 -0.77
CA ILE A 7 -11.18 -16.50 -1.83
C ILE A 7 -10.74 -15.12 -1.33
N GLY A 8 -9.43 -14.95 -1.29
CA GLY A 8 -8.66 -13.77 -0.90
C GLY A 8 -9.42 -12.44 -0.70
N VAL A 9 -9.50 -12.00 0.54
CA VAL A 9 -10.12 -10.73 0.96
C VAL A 9 -9.43 -9.49 0.35
N VAL A 10 -8.29 -9.66 -0.30
CA VAL A 10 -7.52 -8.56 -0.89
C VAL A 10 -7.95 -8.23 -2.33
N ALA A 11 -8.70 -9.12 -2.99
CA ALA A 11 -9.16 -8.92 -4.34
C ALA A 11 -10.62 -8.48 -4.38
N LEU A 12 -10.86 -7.40 -4.98
CA LEU A 12 -12.12 -6.79 -5.43
C LEU A 12 -12.59 -5.55 -4.66
N LEU A 13 -12.04 -4.43 -5.05
CA LEU A 13 -12.83 -3.21 -5.17
C LEU A 13 -12.58 -2.65 -6.57
N GLY A 14 -13.25 -3.27 -7.53
CA GLY A 14 -13.37 -2.73 -8.86
C GLY A 14 -14.57 -1.81 -8.95
N VAL A 15 -14.32 -0.61 -9.45
CA VAL A 15 -15.24 0.27 -10.18
C VAL A 15 -16.33 0.97 -9.38
N ALA A 16 -16.10 2.21 -9.08
CA ALA A 16 -17.07 3.25 -9.33
C ALA A 16 -16.34 4.46 -9.90
N GLY A 17 -16.73 4.84 -11.10
CA GLY A 17 -16.11 5.85 -11.90
C GLY A 17 -15.98 7.20 -11.21
N TYR A 18 -14.89 7.88 -11.54
CA TYR A 18 -14.79 9.29 -11.32
C TYR A 18 -14.37 10.00 -12.61
N VAL A 19 -15.30 10.73 -13.15
CA VAL A 19 -15.07 11.81 -14.11
C VAL A 19 -15.11 13.12 -13.31
N GLY A 20 -13.99 13.80 -13.26
CA GLY A 20 -13.89 15.10 -12.62
C GLY A 20 -12.61 15.81 -13.00
N TYR A 21 -12.57 16.28 -14.25
CA TYR A 21 -11.53 17.17 -14.76
C TYR A 21 -11.91 18.59 -14.40
N LEU A 22 -11.15 19.25 -13.56
CA LEU A 22 -11.16 20.70 -13.44
C LEU A 22 -9.76 21.23 -13.63
N ALA A 23 -9.56 21.77 -14.84
CA ALA A 23 -8.42 22.59 -15.17
C ALA A 23 -8.49 23.90 -14.37
N PHE A 24 -7.46 24.20 -13.61
CA PHE A 24 -7.22 25.53 -13.09
C PHE A 24 -5.94 26.10 -13.73
N THR A 25 -6.13 27.01 -14.66
CA THR A 25 -5.09 27.84 -15.23
C THR A 25 -4.87 29.05 -14.33
N GLY A 26 -3.71 29.18 -13.73
CA GLY A 26 -3.29 30.34 -13.00
C GLY A 26 -1.80 30.60 -13.22
N THR A 27 -1.51 31.66 -13.94
CA THR A 27 -0.19 32.16 -14.31
C THR A 27 0.65 32.62 -13.12
N PRO A 28 1.99 32.59 -13.23
CA PRO A 28 2.90 32.91 -12.15
C PRO A 28 3.17 34.40 -12.03
N ALA A 29 3.21 34.93 -10.84
CA ALA A 29 3.75 36.23 -10.54
C ALA A 29 5.07 36.09 -9.77
N SER A 30 6.03 36.87 -10.28
CA SER A 30 7.45 36.94 -9.99
C SER A 30 7.83 37.26 -8.56
N LEU A 31 9.02 36.77 -8.21
CA LEU A 31 9.82 37.03 -7.01
C LEU A 31 10.25 38.54 -6.88
N PRO A 32 10.73 38.96 -5.69
CA PRO A 32 12.16 39.12 -5.61
C PRO A 32 12.82 38.54 -4.35
N PHE A 33 14.05 38.14 -4.56
CA PHE A 33 15.12 37.71 -3.69
C PHE A 33 15.64 38.84 -2.77
N ALA A 34 15.85 38.52 -1.50
CA ALA A 34 16.93 39.08 -0.66
C ALA A 34 17.01 38.31 0.67
N GLY A 35 17.98 37.53 0.90
CA GLY A 35 19.16 37.73 1.73
C GLY A 35 19.04 37.46 3.23
N ALA A 36 19.95 36.59 3.68
CA ALA A 36 20.64 36.58 4.97
C ALA A 36 20.40 35.39 5.90
N ALA A 37 21.51 34.76 6.15
CA ALA A 37 21.93 33.77 7.12
C ALA A 37 21.24 33.78 8.51
N GLY A 38 21.09 32.57 9.05
CA GLY A 38 20.74 32.36 10.44
C GLY A 38 20.52 30.88 10.74
N ASP A 39 21.55 30.21 11.20
CA ASP A 39 21.50 28.86 11.78
C ASP A 39 20.47 28.84 12.92
N THR A 40 19.48 27.99 12.82
CA THR A 40 18.88 27.40 14.01
C THR A 40 18.37 25.99 13.66
N ASN A 41 19.00 25.04 14.28
CA ASN A 41 18.60 23.65 14.45
C ASN A 41 17.08 23.57 14.78
N ALA A 42 16.28 23.41 13.74
CA ALA A 42 14.88 23.04 13.88
C ALA A 42 14.82 21.51 13.83
N THR A 43 14.81 20.91 15.00
CA THR A 43 14.31 19.55 15.21
C THR A 43 12.92 19.50 14.59
N SER A 44 12.85 19.03 13.35
CA SER A 44 11.57 18.70 12.72
C SER A 44 10.99 17.53 13.49
N THR A 45 10.18 17.86 14.49
CA THR A 45 9.21 16.93 15.04
C THR A 45 8.25 16.66 13.88
N THR A 46 8.55 15.64 13.10
CA THR A 46 7.62 15.08 12.13
C THR A 46 6.42 14.62 12.95
N SER A 47 5.39 15.43 12.95
CA SER A 47 4.06 15.01 13.34
C SER A 47 3.77 13.78 12.47
N MET A 48 3.84 12.61 13.07
CA MET A 48 3.43 11.36 12.45
C MET A 48 1.94 11.49 12.19
N ASN A 49 1.60 11.88 10.97
CA ASN A 49 0.23 11.81 10.48
C ASN A 49 -0.06 10.31 10.35
N GLU A 50 -0.86 9.75 11.25
CA GLU A 50 -1.27 8.34 11.26
C GLU A 50 -2.01 7.92 9.97
N SER A 51 -2.29 8.86 9.10
CA SER A 51 -2.97 8.67 7.83
C SER A 51 -2.03 8.35 6.66
N SER A 52 -0.75 8.09 6.88
CA SER A 52 0.20 7.82 5.81
C SER A 52 0.62 6.35 5.75
N LEU A 53 0.68 5.82 4.52
CA LEU A 53 1.25 4.50 4.25
C LEU A 53 2.70 4.43 4.76
N LYS A 54 2.97 3.50 5.67
CA LYS A 54 4.32 3.23 6.13
C LYS A 54 4.86 1.99 5.42
N ILE A 55 6.03 2.13 4.83
CA ILE A 55 6.73 1.09 4.07
C ILE A 55 8.07 0.82 4.73
N THR A 56 8.35 -0.44 5.03
CA THR A 56 9.62 -0.86 5.61
C THR A 56 10.15 -2.08 4.87
N ASP A 57 11.28 -1.93 4.18
CA ASP A 57 11.97 -3.08 3.57
C ASP A 57 12.73 -3.86 4.63
N THR A 58 12.34 -5.10 4.85
CA THR A 58 13.01 -6.03 5.77
C THR A 58 14.09 -6.85 5.08
N VAL A 59 13.89 -7.13 3.79
CA VAL A 59 14.88 -7.77 2.92
C VAL A 59 14.87 -7.05 1.58
N ALA A 60 16.02 -6.58 1.13
CA ALA A 60 16.17 -6.05 -0.22
C ALA A 60 16.28 -7.21 -1.22
N GLY A 61 15.34 -7.27 -2.18
CA GLY A 61 15.43 -8.22 -3.28
C GLY A 61 16.51 -7.84 -4.28
N THR A 62 16.93 -8.82 -5.11
CA THR A 62 17.97 -8.63 -6.13
C THR A 62 17.46 -8.87 -7.56
N GLY A 63 16.23 -9.37 -7.72
CA GLY A 63 15.64 -9.66 -9.02
C GLY A 63 14.96 -8.47 -9.69
N ALA A 64 14.08 -8.75 -10.65
CA ALA A 64 13.34 -7.72 -11.37
C ALA A 64 12.48 -6.87 -10.42
N GLU A 65 12.35 -5.59 -10.75
CA GLU A 65 11.60 -4.62 -9.96
C GLU A 65 10.11 -4.62 -10.35
N ALA A 66 9.26 -4.52 -9.35
CA ALA A 66 7.82 -4.36 -9.51
C ALA A 66 7.50 -2.94 -9.93
N VAL A 67 7.06 -2.79 -11.18
CA VAL A 67 6.63 -1.51 -11.75
C VAL A 67 5.15 -1.54 -12.12
N ALA A 68 4.52 -0.37 -12.18
CA ALA A 68 3.12 -0.26 -12.56
C ALA A 68 2.85 -0.90 -13.94
N GLY A 69 1.73 -1.60 -14.06
CA GLY A 69 1.33 -2.33 -15.26
C GLY A 69 1.89 -3.74 -15.37
N LYS A 70 2.80 -4.14 -14.51
CA LYS A 70 3.33 -5.50 -14.45
C LYS A 70 2.48 -6.40 -13.56
N LYS A 71 2.36 -7.66 -13.97
CA LYS A 71 1.78 -8.69 -13.12
C LYS A 71 2.82 -9.13 -12.10
N VAL A 72 2.46 -9.03 -10.83
CA VAL A 72 3.30 -9.44 -9.71
C VAL A 72 2.69 -10.63 -9.00
N THR A 73 3.53 -11.51 -8.48
CA THR A 73 3.13 -12.65 -7.66
C THR A 73 3.83 -12.54 -6.32
N VAL A 74 3.04 -12.58 -5.25
CA VAL A 74 3.52 -12.38 -3.88
C VAL A 74 3.01 -13.46 -2.93
N HIS A 75 3.77 -13.72 -1.88
CA HIS A 75 3.24 -14.25 -0.63
C HIS A 75 3.00 -13.11 0.35
N TYR A 76 1.99 -13.25 1.19
CA TYR A 76 1.68 -12.26 2.21
C TYR A 76 1.01 -12.87 3.43
N ALA A 77 1.14 -12.16 4.54
CA ALA A 77 0.34 -12.35 5.75
C ALA A 77 -0.21 -10.99 6.19
N GLY A 78 -1.50 -10.91 6.43
CA GLY A 78 -2.20 -9.70 6.87
C GLY A 78 -2.70 -9.82 8.30
N THR A 79 -2.40 -8.83 9.13
CA THR A 79 -2.83 -8.73 10.52
C THR A 79 -3.42 -7.36 10.82
N LEU A 80 -4.25 -7.30 11.85
CA LEU A 80 -4.78 -6.06 12.44
C LEU A 80 -3.81 -5.51 13.52
N ASP A 81 -4.08 -4.32 14.04
CA ASP A 81 -3.27 -3.69 15.10
C ASP A 81 -3.18 -4.54 16.38
N ASP A 82 -4.19 -5.35 16.66
CA ASP A 82 -4.20 -6.28 17.80
C ASP A 82 -3.43 -7.59 17.53
N GLY A 83 -2.82 -7.73 16.34
CA GLY A 83 -2.11 -8.93 15.90
C GLY A 83 -3.01 -10.03 15.35
N THR A 84 -4.32 -9.82 15.28
CA THR A 84 -5.26 -10.80 14.71
C THR A 84 -5.00 -10.95 13.22
N LYS A 85 -4.62 -12.17 12.80
CA LYS A 85 -4.44 -12.49 11.38
C LYS A 85 -5.80 -12.63 10.71
N PHE A 86 -6.04 -11.87 9.66
CA PHE A 86 -7.31 -11.90 8.90
C PHE A 86 -7.16 -12.61 7.55
N ASP A 87 -5.98 -12.62 6.96
CA ASP A 87 -5.73 -13.31 5.69
C ASP A 87 -4.24 -13.66 5.53
N SER A 88 -3.95 -14.76 4.82
CA SER A 88 -2.58 -15.17 4.51
C SER A 88 -2.55 -16.07 3.29
N SER A 89 -1.73 -15.76 2.31
CA SER A 89 -1.47 -16.64 1.17
C SER A 89 -0.59 -17.83 1.56
N LEU A 90 0.22 -17.69 2.60
CA LEU A 90 1.06 -18.76 3.14
C LEU A 90 0.21 -19.88 3.74
N ASP A 91 -0.83 -19.53 4.50
CA ASP A 91 -1.75 -20.50 5.11
C ASP A 91 -2.56 -21.28 4.05
N ARG A 92 -2.84 -20.64 2.92
CA ARG A 92 -3.49 -21.28 1.76
C ARG A 92 -2.53 -22.10 0.90
N GLY A 93 -1.23 -21.92 1.07
CA GLY A 93 -0.20 -22.55 0.24
C GLY A 93 -0.21 -22.10 -1.22
N THR A 94 -0.88 -20.99 -1.53
CA THR A 94 -1.04 -20.49 -2.90
C THR A 94 -0.65 -19.00 -2.97
N PRO A 95 0.36 -18.63 -3.76
CA PRO A 95 0.72 -17.25 -3.98
C PRO A 95 -0.42 -16.45 -4.61
N PHE A 96 -0.44 -15.17 -4.34
CA PHE A 96 -1.41 -14.23 -4.90
C PHE A 96 -0.79 -13.43 -6.04
N SER A 97 -1.49 -13.34 -7.17
CA SER A 97 -1.04 -12.59 -8.34
C SER A 97 -2.03 -11.51 -8.71
N PHE A 98 -1.52 -10.31 -9.03
CA PHE A 98 -2.32 -9.17 -9.47
C PHE A 98 -1.49 -8.26 -10.38
N THR A 99 -2.18 -7.38 -11.13
CA THR A 99 -1.51 -6.35 -11.94
C THR A 99 -1.32 -5.10 -11.09
N LEU A 100 -0.06 -4.69 -10.89
CA LEU A 100 0.31 -3.56 -10.06
C LEU A 100 -0.16 -2.24 -10.69
N GLY A 101 -0.80 -1.39 -9.90
CA GLY A 101 -1.30 -0.09 -10.34
C GLY A 101 -2.60 -0.15 -11.16
N ALA A 102 -3.21 -1.33 -11.31
CA ALA A 102 -4.48 -1.51 -12.02
C ALA A 102 -5.73 -1.35 -11.14
N GLY A 103 -5.56 -1.06 -9.85
CA GLY A 103 -6.67 -0.95 -8.90
C GLY A 103 -7.34 -2.30 -8.59
N GLN A 104 -6.65 -3.41 -8.80
CA GLN A 104 -7.14 -4.76 -8.49
C GLN A 104 -7.04 -5.09 -7.00
N VAL A 105 -6.26 -4.31 -6.26
CA VAL A 105 -6.00 -4.44 -4.83
C VAL A 105 -6.24 -3.10 -4.13
N ILE A 106 -6.22 -3.08 -2.82
CA ILE A 106 -6.32 -1.83 -2.04
C ILE A 106 -5.18 -0.87 -2.41
N LYS A 107 -5.44 0.44 -2.31
CA LYS A 107 -4.48 1.50 -2.69
C LYS A 107 -3.13 1.36 -1.98
N GLY A 108 -3.14 0.95 -0.72
CA GLY A 108 -1.94 0.70 0.05
C GLY A 108 -1.04 -0.37 -0.55
N TRP A 109 -1.60 -1.36 -1.24
CA TRP A 109 -0.84 -2.38 -1.96
C TRP A 109 -0.28 -1.87 -3.29
N ASP A 110 -1.10 -1.19 -4.10
CA ASP A 110 -0.64 -0.61 -5.37
C ASP A 110 0.53 0.36 -5.16
N GLN A 111 0.55 1.09 -4.05
CA GLN A 111 1.63 1.99 -3.68
C GLN A 111 2.77 1.27 -2.94
N GLY A 112 2.43 0.35 -2.05
CA GLY A 112 3.37 -0.30 -1.14
C GLY A 112 4.25 -1.36 -1.81
N VAL A 113 3.74 -2.08 -2.81
CA VAL A 113 4.49 -3.12 -3.55
C VAL A 113 5.34 -2.52 -4.66
N LEU A 114 5.02 -1.29 -5.11
CA LEU A 114 5.79 -0.60 -6.13
C LEU A 114 7.26 -0.47 -5.72
N GLY A 115 8.18 -0.76 -6.63
CA GLY A 115 9.62 -0.69 -6.39
C GLY A 115 10.21 -1.86 -5.61
N MET A 116 9.41 -2.85 -5.19
CA MET A 116 9.95 -4.10 -4.64
C MET A 116 10.72 -4.87 -5.72
N LYS A 117 11.75 -5.58 -5.31
CA LYS A 117 12.48 -6.50 -6.20
C LYS A 117 12.20 -7.95 -5.82
N ILE A 118 12.23 -8.83 -6.80
CA ILE A 118 12.04 -10.27 -6.58
C ILE A 118 13.02 -10.77 -5.51
N GLY A 119 12.51 -11.56 -4.57
CA GLY A 119 13.22 -12.03 -3.37
C GLY A 119 13.22 -11.03 -2.22
N GLY A 120 12.65 -9.84 -2.42
CA GLY A 120 12.50 -8.84 -1.35
C GLY A 120 11.32 -9.14 -0.44
N LYS A 121 11.45 -8.69 0.81
CA LYS A 121 10.38 -8.72 1.82
C LYS A 121 10.15 -7.31 2.35
N ARG A 122 8.90 -6.97 2.50
CA ARG A 122 8.47 -5.63 2.88
C ARG A 122 7.30 -5.71 3.85
N THR A 123 7.36 -4.92 4.91
CA THR A 123 6.23 -4.70 5.82
C THR A 123 5.52 -3.42 5.43
N LEU A 124 4.21 -3.49 5.27
CA LEU A 124 3.32 -2.37 4.97
C LEU A 124 2.40 -2.13 6.15
N VAL A 125 2.34 -0.88 6.64
CA VAL A 125 1.29 -0.44 7.56
C VAL A 125 0.38 0.50 6.79
N ILE A 126 -0.85 0.06 6.56
CA ILE A 126 -1.80 0.69 5.65
C ILE A 126 -2.94 1.27 6.48
N PRO A 127 -3.09 2.60 6.53
CA PRO A 127 -4.22 3.24 7.20
C PRO A 127 -5.51 2.90 6.47
N SER A 128 -6.62 3.01 7.18
CA SER A 128 -7.94 2.63 6.67
C SER A 128 -8.32 3.29 5.34
N GLU A 129 -7.90 4.54 5.11
CA GLU A 129 -8.18 5.30 3.89
C GLU A 129 -7.55 4.69 2.63
N LEU A 130 -6.45 3.97 2.80
CA LEU A 130 -5.76 3.24 1.73
C LEU A 130 -6.07 1.74 1.76
N GLY A 131 -6.89 1.30 2.70
CA GLY A 131 -7.38 -0.05 2.89
C GLY A 131 -8.88 -0.18 2.63
N TYR A 132 -9.64 -0.62 3.64
CA TYR A 132 -11.07 -0.88 3.53
C TYR A 132 -11.97 0.23 4.11
N GLY A 133 -11.38 1.33 4.56
CA GLY A 133 -12.09 2.53 5.00
C GLY A 133 -13.03 2.32 6.19
N ALA A 134 -14.06 3.18 6.25
CA ALA A 134 -15.05 3.19 7.31
C ALA A 134 -16.05 2.01 7.26
N SER A 135 -16.05 1.23 6.18
CA SER A 135 -16.95 0.09 6.04
C SER A 135 -16.37 -1.22 6.55
N GLY A 136 -15.04 -1.34 6.57
CA GLY A 136 -14.36 -2.61 6.81
C GLY A 136 -14.66 -3.65 5.74
N MET A 137 -14.24 -4.90 5.93
CA MET A 137 -14.56 -6.02 5.05
C MET A 137 -14.39 -7.36 5.74
N GLY A 138 -15.44 -8.17 5.80
CA GLY A 138 -15.38 -9.49 6.44
C GLY A 138 -14.89 -9.41 7.88
N PRO A 139 -13.76 -10.05 8.22
CA PRO A 139 -13.19 -10.00 9.57
C PRO A 139 -12.50 -8.67 9.90
N ILE A 140 -12.33 -7.77 8.93
CA ILE A 140 -11.66 -6.48 9.09
C ILE A 140 -12.68 -5.44 9.54
N PRO A 141 -12.52 -4.85 10.75
CA PRO A 141 -13.46 -3.86 11.25
C PRO A 141 -13.35 -2.52 10.49
N ALA A 142 -14.33 -1.66 10.72
CA ALA A 142 -14.32 -0.29 10.22
C ALA A 142 -13.12 0.48 10.74
N ASN A 143 -12.53 1.32 9.90
CA ASN A 143 -11.38 2.17 10.21
C ASN A 143 -10.14 1.42 10.73
N ALA A 144 -9.98 0.14 10.34
CA ALA A 144 -8.84 -0.66 10.75
C ALA A 144 -7.56 -0.28 10.01
N THR A 145 -6.48 -0.16 10.73
CA THR A 145 -5.12 -0.15 10.18
C THR A 145 -4.71 -1.58 9.87
N LEU A 146 -4.12 -1.80 8.72
CA LEU A 146 -3.73 -3.11 8.24
C LEU A 146 -2.22 -3.25 8.22
N HIS A 147 -1.71 -4.35 8.74
CA HIS A 147 -0.30 -4.72 8.67
C HIS A 147 -0.14 -5.89 7.71
N PHE A 148 0.74 -5.74 6.74
CA PHE A 148 1.06 -6.81 5.78
C PHE A 148 2.56 -7.06 5.75
N ASP A 149 2.93 -8.32 5.87
CA ASP A 149 4.25 -8.79 5.48
C ASP A 149 4.14 -9.39 4.09
N VAL A 150 4.87 -8.81 3.13
CA VAL A 150 4.80 -9.15 1.71
C VAL A 150 6.15 -9.62 1.22
N GLU A 151 6.18 -10.74 0.52
CA GLU A 151 7.36 -11.27 -0.19
C GLU A 151 7.07 -11.31 -1.69
N LEU A 152 7.90 -10.66 -2.49
CA LEU A 152 7.76 -10.64 -3.94
C LEU A 152 8.47 -11.84 -4.57
N LEU A 153 7.70 -12.70 -5.25
CA LEU A 153 8.20 -13.93 -5.85
C LEU A 153 8.46 -13.80 -7.34
N LYS A 154 7.62 -13.04 -8.07
CA LYS A 154 7.70 -12.95 -9.53
C LYS A 154 7.18 -11.61 -10.04
N VAL A 155 7.75 -11.15 -11.16
CA VAL A 155 7.30 -10.00 -11.97
C VAL A 155 7.24 -10.43 -13.44
N GLU A 156 6.08 -10.21 -14.09
CA GLU A 156 5.82 -10.58 -15.50
C GLU A 156 5.36 -9.37 -16.33
#